data_e5f1442df3e20db31a2c3c9a8690b875
#
_entry.id   e5f1442df3e20db31a2c3c9a8690b875
#
_cell.length_a   1.000
_cell.length_b   1.000
_cell.length_c   1.000
_cell.angle_alpha   90.00
_cell.angle_beta   90.00
_cell.angle_gamma   90.00
#
_symmetry.space_group_name_H-M   'P 1'
#
loop_
_entity.id
_entity.type
_entity.pdbx_description
1 polymer ?
#
loop_
_entity_poly.entity_id
_entity_poly.type
_entity_poly.pdbx_seq_one_letter_code
_entity_poly.pdbx_strand_id
1 'polypeptide(L)'
;AYPITPQTEIVMGFSQFVADGKVKTELIQVESEHSAMSACVGSAAAGARTMTATSANGLALMWEIVYIAASTRLPIVMPVVNRALSGPINIHCDHSDTMGARDSGWIQIYSENAQEVYENIIAAIRIGEHKDIRLPVMVCQDGFITSHAVEGIELFEDKKVKDFIGEYTIEHSLLDVENPVTYGPLDLQDFYFEHKRQEADAMENALKVIPGVLDEFNKTFGKKHVIQEEYKLSDAEIAIVVLSSTAGTAKTVVDELRQKGVKVGLLRPILF
;
A
#
# COMPACT_ATOMS: atom_id res chain seq x y z
N ALA A 1 2.67 -5.15 -15.43
CA ALA A 1 1.78 -5.89 -14.52
C ALA A 1 1.68 -7.36 -14.93
N TYR A 2 1.40 -8.24 -13.97
CA TYR A 2 1.15 -9.67 -14.17
C TYR A 2 -0.07 -10.10 -13.34
N PRO A 3 -1.08 -10.78 -13.91
CA PRO A 3 -2.31 -11.12 -13.20
C PRO A 3 -2.12 -12.33 -12.28
N ILE A 4 -2.69 -12.27 -11.08
CA ILE A 4 -2.79 -13.37 -10.11
C ILE A 4 -4.10 -13.27 -9.32
N THR A 5 -4.80 -14.41 -9.12
CA THR A 5 -6.03 -14.47 -8.31
C THR A 5 -5.73 -14.15 -6.84
N PRO A 6 -6.51 -13.29 -6.15
CA PRO A 6 -7.73 -12.58 -6.58
C PRO A 6 -7.48 -11.12 -7.03
N GLN A 7 -6.28 -10.76 -7.50
CA GLN A 7 -5.90 -9.41 -7.91
C GLN A 7 -6.20 -9.14 -9.41
N THR A 8 -6.45 -10.15 -10.21
CA THR A 8 -6.57 -10.08 -11.68
C THR A 8 -7.51 -8.98 -12.17
N GLU A 9 -8.63 -8.74 -11.47
CA GLU A 9 -9.63 -7.73 -11.83
C GLU A 9 -9.07 -6.31 -11.83
N ILE A 10 -8.09 -6.01 -10.94
CA ILE A 10 -7.41 -4.70 -10.92
C ILE A 10 -6.65 -4.49 -12.24
N VAL A 11 -5.88 -5.49 -12.67
CA VAL A 11 -5.11 -5.41 -13.92
C VAL A 11 -6.02 -5.37 -15.13
N MET A 12 -7.09 -6.17 -15.15
CA MET A 12 -8.06 -6.20 -16.25
C MET A 12 -8.80 -4.86 -16.38
N GLY A 13 -9.32 -4.32 -15.27
CA GLY A 13 -10.02 -3.02 -15.28
C GLY A 13 -9.11 -1.88 -15.72
N PHE A 14 -7.87 -1.85 -15.24
CA PHE A 14 -6.90 -0.85 -15.66
C PHE A 14 -6.50 -0.99 -17.13
N SER A 15 -6.28 -2.23 -17.60
CA SER A 15 -6.01 -2.52 -19.02
C SER A 15 -7.14 -2.03 -19.93
N GLN A 16 -8.40 -2.20 -19.50
CA GLN A 16 -9.55 -1.70 -20.24
C GLN A 16 -9.57 -0.17 -20.31
N PHE A 17 -9.26 0.54 -19.22
CA PHE A 17 -9.16 2.00 -19.22
C PHE A 17 -8.08 2.51 -20.18
N VAL A 18 -6.94 1.82 -20.26
CA VAL A 18 -5.87 2.14 -21.22
C VAL A 18 -6.37 1.89 -22.65
N ALA A 19 -6.98 0.73 -22.92
CA ALA A 19 -7.49 0.37 -24.24
C ALA A 19 -8.59 1.31 -24.74
N ASP A 20 -9.44 1.79 -23.84
CA ASP A 20 -10.51 2.77 -24.13
C ASP A 20 -9.96 4.21 -24.27
N GLY A 21 -8.67 4.44 -24.07
CA GLY A 21 -8.07 5.78 -24.09
C GLY A 21 -8.53 6.70 -22.95
N LYS A 22 -9.10 6.14 -21.88
CA LYS A 22 -9.57 6.91 -20.70
C LYS A 22 -8.43 7.43 -19.83
N VAL A 23 -7.27 6.78 -19.89
CA VAL A 23 -6.05 7.15 -19.18
C VAL A 23 -4.87 7.20 -20.14
N LYS A 24 -3.95 8.14 -19.91
CA LYS A 24 -2.71 8.30 -20.70
C LYS A 24 -1.53 7.61 -20.00
N THR A 25 -1.76 6.41 -19.51
CA THR A 25 -0.77 5.65 -18.75
C THR A 25 -0.29 4.49 -19.61
N GLU A 26 1.00 4.26 -19.65
CA GLU A 26 1.58 3.08 -20.27
C GLU A 26 1.30 1.84 -19.41
N LEU A 27 0.71 0.82 -20.01
CA LEU A 27 0.52 -0.50 -19.41
C LEU A 27 1.56 -1.46 -19.97
N ILE A 28 2.52 -1.84 -19.14
CA ILE A 28 3.56 -2.80 -19.51
C ILE A 28 3.17 -4.17 -18.97
N GLN A 29 2.86 -5.09 -19.89
CA GLN A 29 2.63 -6.50 -19.57
C GLN A 29 3.97 -7.24 -19.59
N VAL A 30 4.17 -8.10 -18.61
CA VAL A 30 5.40 -8.86 -18.39
C VAL A 30 5.06 -10.33 -18.12
N GLU A 31 6.07 -11.19 -18.10
CA GLU A 31 5.88 -12.64 -17.96
C GLU A 31 5.84 -13.15 -16.52
N SER A 32 6.12 -12.28 -15.53
CA SER A 32 6.09 -12.67 -14.12
C SER A 32 5.96 -11.47 -13.18
N GLU A 33 5.61 -11.71 -11.93
CA GLU A 33 5.56 -10.67 -10.89
C GLU A 33 6.95 -10.09 -10.59
N HIS A 34 8.01 -10.91 -10.65
CA HIS A 34 9.38 -10.45 -10.51
C HIS A 34 9.72 -9.40 -11.56
N SER A 35 9.41 -9.66 -12.82
CA SER A 35 9.60 -8.70 -13.93
C SER A 35 8.71 -7.47 -13.79
N ALA A 36 7.48 -7.64 -13.24
CA ALA A 36 6.58 -6.51 -13.00
C ALA A 36 7.18 -5.51 -12.01
N MET A 37 7.69 -5.98 -10.87
CA MET A 37 8.29 -5.10 -9.88
C MET A 37 9.64 -4.54 -10.38
N SER A 38 10.44 -5.33 -11.11
CA SER A 38 11.68 -4.85 -11.73
C SER A 38 11.44 -3.70 -12.71
N ALA A 39 10.38 -3.80 -13.54
CA ALA A 39 9.96 -2.73 -14.44
C ALA A 39 9.51 -1.48 -13.65
N CYS A 40 8.80 -1.65 -12.53
CA CYS A 40 8.43 -0.52 -11.67
C CYS A 40 9.66 0.16 -11.06
N VAL A 41 10.65 -0.58 -10.59
CA VAL A 41 11.90 -0.02 -10.05
C VAL A 41 12.63 0.81 -11.11
N GLY A 42 12.84 0.25 -12.31
CA GLY A 42 13.49 0.97 -13.40
C GLY A 42 12.73 2.23 -13.84
N SER A 43 11.41 2.12 -13.96
CA SER A 43 10.54 3.24 -14.35
C SER A 43 10.48 4.34 -13.29
N ALA A 44 10.40 3.96 -12.01
CA ALA A 44 10.42 4.92 -10.90
C ALA A 44 11.77 5.63 -10.80
N ALA A 45 12.88 4.91 -10.95
CA ALA A 45 14.22 5.50 -10.97
C ALA A 45 14.43 6.44 -12.17
N ALA A 46 13.72 6.23 -13.28
CA ALA A 46 13.68 7.14 -14.42
C ALA A 46 12.78 8.38 -14.19
N GLY A 47 12.05 8.45 -13.08
CA GLY A 47 11.22 9.60 -12.71
C GLY A 47 9.73 9.46 -13.02
N ALA A 48 9.27 8.28 -13.42
CA ALA A 48 7.85 8.05 -13.63
C ALA A 48 7.13 7.67 -12.33
N ARG A 49 5.87 8.10 -12.19
CA ARG A 49 4.95 7.58 -11.18
C ARG A 49 4.52 6.18 -11.59
N THR A 50 4.80 5.18 -10.77
CA THR A 50 4.60 3.76 -11.12
C THR A 50 3.78 3.02 -10.09
N MET A 51 3.01 2.03 -10.58
CA MET A 51 2.32 1.07 -9.71
C MET A 51 2.25 -0.30 -10.36
N THR A 52 2.15 -1.31 -9.54
CA THR A 52 1.74 -2.67 -9.89
C THR A 52 0.78 -3.19 -8.84
N ALA A 53 0.21 -4.36 -9.05
CA ALA A 53 -0.64 -5.01 -8.06
C ALA A 53 -0.32 -6.50 -8.01
N THR A 54 -0.49 -7.12 -6.85
CA THR A 54 -0.17 -8.54 -6.67
C THR A 54 -0.99 -9.19 -5.53
N SER A 55 -0.67 -10.44 -5.24
CA SER A 55 -1.29 -11.27 -4.20
C SER A 55 -0.33 -12.41 -3.84
N ALA A 56 -0.33 -12.85 -2.59
CA ALA A 56 0.27 -14.12 -2.13
C ALA A 56 1.62 -14.50 -2.78
N ASN A 57 1.59 -15.58 -3.56
CA ASN A 57 2.78 -16.11 -4.22
C ASN A 57 3.39 -15.16 -5.24
N GLY A 58 2.61 -14.24 -5.82
CA GLY A 58 3.13 -13.18 -6.65
C GLY A 58 4.01 -12.21 -5.86
N LEU A 59 3.60 -11.84 -4.62
CA LEU A 59 4.43 -11.06 -3.72
C LEU A 59 5.70 -11.85 -3.33
N ALA A 60 5.57 -13.14 -3.06
CA ALA A 60 6.72 -14.00 -2.77
C ALA A 60 7.69 -14.12 -3.96
N LEU A 61 7.19 -14.17 -5.21
CA LEU A 61 8.02 -14.26 -6.39
C LEU A 61 8.81 -12.96 -6.66
N MET A 62 8.24 -11.78 -6.31
CA MET A 62 8.95 -10.50 -6.46
C MET A 62 9.79 -10.11 -5.23
N TRP A 63 9.98 -11.00 -4.26
CA TRP A 63 10.55 -10.73 -2.95
C TRP A 63 11.86 -9.95 -2.96
N GLU A 64 12.81 -10.38 -3.77
CA GLU A 64 14.11 -9.71 -3.92
C GLU A 64 13.93 -8.25 -4.34
N ILE A 65 13.07 -8.01 -5.33
CA ILE A 65 12.88 -6.67 -5.91
C ILE A 65 12.08 -5.76 -4.95
N VAL A 66 11.24 -6.34 -4.08
CA VAL A 66 10.55 -5.59 -3.01
C VAL A 66 11.55 -4.90 -2.10
N TYR A 67 12.59 -5.61 -1.65
CA TYR A 67 13.67 -5.03 -0.84
C TYR A 67 14.48 -3.98 -1.62
N ILE A 68 14.76 -4.23 -2.90
CA ILE A 68 15.49 -3.27 -3.76
C ILE A 68 14.69 -1.96 -3.89
N ALA A 69 13.37 -2.03 -4.10
CA ALA A 69 12.51 -0.85 -4.23
C ALA A 69 12.57 0.04 -2.98
N ALA A 70 12.54 -0.55 -1.79
CA ALA A 70 12.61 0.18 -0.53
C ALA A 70 14.00 0.77 -0.28
N SER A 71 15.06 -0.02 -0.45
CA SER A 71 16.44 0.42 -0.23
C SER A 71 16.88 1.52 -1.20
N THR A 72 16.32 1.55 -2.41
CA THR A 72 16.56 2.62 -3.40
C THR A 72 15.60 3.80 -3.25
N ARG A 73 14.73 3.80 -2.25
CA ARG A 73 13.84 4.91 -1.90
C ARG A 73 12.90 5.33 -3.03
N LEU A 74 12.35 4.36 -3.75
CA LEU A 74 11.45 4.59 -4.89
C LEU A 74 9.98 4.49 -4.45
N PRO A 75 9.18 5.56 -4.61
CA PRO A 75 7.80 5.63 -4.10
C PRO A 75 6.82 4.89 -5.03
N ILE A 76 6.91 3.57 -5.05
CA ILE A 76 6.02 2.71 -5.81
C ILE A 76 4.78 2.39 -4.97
N VAL A 77 3.58 2.52 -5.53
CA VAL A 77 2.35 2.10 -4.86
C VAL A 77 1.92 0.74 -5.38
N MET A 78 1.63 -0.19 -4.47
CA MET A 78 1.24 -1.55 -4.82
C MET A 78 -0.01 -1.99 -4.03
N PRO A 79 -1.19 -2.01 -4.66
CA PRO A 79 -2.32 -2.77 -4.12
C PRO A 79 -1.96 -4.24 -3.95
N VAL A 80 -2.18 -4.77 -2.75
CA VAL A 80 -2.00 -6.19 -2.44
C VAL A 80 -3.35 -6.77 -2.03
N VAL A 81 -3.84 -7.72 -2.82
CA VAL A 81 -5.05 -8.47 -2.48
C VAL A 81 -4.63 -9.68 -1.68
N ASN A 82 -4.68 -9.55 -0.35
CA ASN A 82 -4.14 -10.53 0.59
C ASN A 82 -4.74 -11.93 0.39
N ARG A 83 -3.88 -12.89 0.27
CA ARG A 83 -4.19 -14.31 0.08
C ARG A 83 -3.13 -15.16 0.76
N ALA A 84 -3.53 -16.34 1.24
CA ALA A 84 -2.60 -17.31 1.84
C ALA A 84 -1.45 -17.67 0.90
N LEU A 85 -0.23 -17.72 1.44
CA LEU A 85 0.91 -18.34 0.75
C LEU A 85 0.68 -19.83 0.59
N SER A 86 1.17 -20.38 -0.53
CA SER A 86 1.04 -21.81 -0.82
C SER A 86 1.81 -22.68 0.18
N GLY A 87 1.21 -23.81 0.48
CA GLY A 87 1.73 -24.86 1.33
C GLY A 87 0.77 -25.27 2.47
N PRO A 88 -0.48 -25.72 2.19
CA PRO A 88 -1.14 -25.99 0.88
C PRO A 88 -1.63 -24.72 0.17
N ILE A 89 -1.99 -24.85 -1.10
CA ILE A 89 -2.60 -23.73 -1.83
C ILE A 89 -3.98 -23.40 -1.26
N ASN A 90 -4.20 -22.12 -0.98
CA ASN A 90 -5.49 -21.58 -0.58
C ASN A 90 -5.64 -20.19 -1.20
N ILE A 91 -6.77 -19.91 -1.86
CA ILE A 91 -7.00 -18.63 -2.53
C ILE A 91 -7.72 -17.60 -1.67
N HIS A 92 -8.20 -18.00 -0.49
CA HIS A 92 -8.88 -17.09 0.44
C HIS A 92 -7.90 -16.18 1.20
N CYS A 93 -8.47 -15.16 1.82
CA CYS A 93 -7.73 -14.19 2.58
C CYS A 93 -6.90 -14.82 3.70
N ASP A 94 -5.66 -14.36 3.76
CA ASP A 94 -4.70 -14.61 4.82
C ASP A 94 -3.63 -13.52 4.69
N HIS A 95 -3.07 -13.03 5.79
CA HIS A 95 -2.06 -11.98 5.76
C HIS A 95 -0.62 -12.49 5.77
N SER A 96 -0.40 -13.80 5.58
CA SER A 96 0.95 -14.39 5.54
C SER A 96 1.84 -13.79 4.45
N ASP A 97 1.25 -13.33 3.35
CA ASP A 97 1.95 -12.67 2.26
C ASP A 97 2.56 -11.32 2.71
N THR A 98 1.75 -10.36 3.15
CA THR A 98 2.23 -9.04 3.56
C THR A 98 2.94 -9.06 4.93
N MET A 99 2.54 -9.95 5.85
CA MET A 99 3.27 -10.13 7.10
C MET A 99 4.68 -10.71 6.85
N GLY A 100 4.84 -11.53 5.82
CA GLY A 100 6.16 -11.93 5.36
C GLY A 100 7.00 -10.74 4.93
N ALA A 101 6.41 -9.74 4.29
CA ALA A 101 7.08 -8.55 3.77
C ALA A 101 7.25 -7.41 4.80
N ARG A 102 6.88 -7.58 6.07
CA ARG A 102 6.90 -6.52 7.09
C ARG A 102 8.28 -5.86 7.29
N ASP A 103 9.35 -6.62 7.10
CA ASP A 103 10.72 -6.13 7.28
C ASP A 103 11.36 -5.61 5.98
N SER A 104 10.57 -5.46 4.91
CA SER A 104 11.08 -5.09 3.58
C SER A 104 11.31 -3.59 3.36
N GLY A 105 10.95 -2.74 4.34
CA GLY A 105 11.03 -1.28 4.19
C GLY A 105 9.84 -0.66 3.45
N TRP A 106 8.77 -1.40 3.23
CA TRP A 106 7.51 -0.91 2.68
C TRP A 106 6.57 -0.46 3.79
N ILE A 107 5.91 0.67 3.58
CA ILE A 107 4.77 1.08 4.40
C ILE A 107 3.57 0.23 3.99
N GLN A 108 2.85 -0.35 4.96
CA GLN A 108 1.67 -1.16 4.69
C GLN A 108 0.42 -0.47 5.27
N ILE A 109 -0.62 -0.30 4.46
CA ILE A 109 -1.90 0.29 4.86
C ILE A 109 -3.00 -0.75 4.66
N TYR A 110 -3.66 -1.17 5.75
CA TYR A 110 -4.69 -2.20 5.73
C TYR A 110 -6.10 -1.59 5.67
N SER A 111 -6.84 -1.92 4.64
CA SER A 111 -8.18 -1.39 4.38
C SER A 111 -9.28 -2.34 4.89
N GLU A 112 -10.34 -1.79 5.49
CA GLU A 112 -11.47 -2.58 6.00
C GLU A 112 -12.46 -2.97 4.89
N ASN A 113 -12.69 -2.09 3.92
CA ASN A 113 -13.71 -2.22 2.88
C ASN A 113 -13.24 -1.58 1.55
N ALA A 114 -14.05 -1.71 0.51
CA ALA A 114 -13.70 -1.21 -0.82
C ALA A 114 -13.57 0.33 -0.87
N GLN A 115 -14.34 1.06 -0.08
CA GLN A 115 -14.21 2.52 0.03
C GLN A 115 -12.85 2.92 0.58
N GLU A 116 -12.40 2.27 1.66
CA GLU A 116 -11.07 2.53 2.21
C GLU A 116 -9.95 2.13 1.25
N VAL A 117 -10.09 1.05 0.48
CA VAL A 117 -9.09 0.69 -0.56
C VAL A 117 -8.91 1.84 -1.55
N TYR A 118 -10.02 2.38 -2.08
CA TYR A 118 -10.00 3.50 -3.00
C TYR A 118 -9.33 4.75 -2.39
N GLU A 119 -9.71 5.10 -1.18
CA GLU A 119 -9.20 6.26 -0.45
C GLU A 119 -7.72 6.09 -0.08
N ASN A 120 -7.35 4.90 0.40
CA ASN A 120 -5.97 4.59 0.80
C ASN A 120 -4.99 4.57 -0.39
N ILE A 121 -5.42 4.17 -1.60
CA ILE A 121 -4.57 4.27 -2.80
C ILE A 121 -4.21 5.73 -3.09
N ILE A 122 -5.17 6.64 -2.99
CA ILE A 122 -4.94 8.07 -3.19
C ILE A 122 -3.98 8.63 -2.13
N ALA A 123 -4.22 8.28 -0.86
CA ALA A 123 -3.34 8.68 0.25
C ALA A 123 -1.93 8.09 0.11
N ALA A 124 -1.82 6.81 -0.30
CA ALA A 124 -0.55 6.09 -0.46
C ALA A 124 0.38 6.77 -1.46
N ILE A 125 -0.16 7.29 -2.58
CA ILE A 125 0.64 8.04 -3.55
C ILE A 125 1.26 9.28 -2.88
N ARG A 126 0.45 10.07 -2.18
CA ARG A 126 0.91 11.28 -1.50
C ARG A 126 1.91 10.97 -0.38
N ILE A 127 1.69 9.89 0.36
CA ILE A 127 2.59 9.41 1.43
C ILE A 127 3.93 8.96 0.84
N GLY A 128 3.90 8.05 -0.13
CA GLY A 128 5.13 7.50 -0.71
C GLY A 128 6.00 8.55 -1.38
N GLU A 129 5.39 9.52 -2.06
CA GLU A 129 6.07 10.60 -2.78
C GLU A 129 6.52 11.76 -1.86
N HIS A 130 6.11 11.76 -0.59
CA HIS A 130 6.50 12.85 0.32
C HIS A 130 8.03 12.92 0.45
N LYS A 131 8.60 14.13 0.30
CA LYS A 131 10.06 14.36 0.25
C LYS A 131 10.84 13.80 1.44
N ASP A 132 10.22 13.76 2.63
CA ASP A 132 10.83 13.28 3.86
C ASP A 132 10.59 11.77 4.09
N ILE A 133 9.83 11.11 3.22
CA ILE A 133 9.54 9.68 3.25
C ILE A 133 10.25 8.98 2.08
N ARG A 134 9.73 9.15 0.86
CA ARG A 134 10.21 8.46 -0.35
C ARG A 134 10.42 6.98 -0.11
N LEU A 135 9.34 6.30 0.28
CA LEU A 135 9.29 4.85 0.45
C LEU A 135 8.11 4.27 -0.34
N PRO A 136 8.23 3.04 -0.79
CA PRO A 136 7.12 2.36 -1.44
C PRO A 136 6.02 2.02 -0.43
N VAL A 137 4.77 1.92 -0.93
CA VAL A 137 3.58 1.71 -0.09
C VAL A 137 2.75 0.55 -0.63
N MET A 138 2.42 -0.41 0.22
CA MET A 138 1.42 -1.45 -0.02
C MET A 138 0.06 -0.99 0.50
N VAL A 139 -0.97 -1.10 -0.33
CA VAL A 139 -2.37 -0.94 0.09
C VAL A 139 -3.02 -2.32 0.12
N CYS A 140 -3.23 -2.83 1.31
CA CYS A 140 -3.67 -4.19 1.59
C CYS A 140 -5.19 -4.27 1.67
N GLN A 141 -5.78 -5.30 1.05
CA GLN A 141 -7.20 -5.61 1.11
C GLN A 141 -7.43 -7.12 1.16
N ASP A 142 -8.46 -7.54 1.87
CA ASP A 142 -8.76 -8.96 2.06
C ASP A 142 -9.31 -9.61 0.78
N GLY A 143 -8.58 -10.62 0.30
CA GLY A 143 -8.95 -11.39 -0.87
C GLY A 143 -10.29 -12.14 -0.66
N PHE A 144 -11.15 -12.09 -1.66
CA PHE A 144 -12.53 -12.61 -1.70
C PHE A 144 -13.51 -11.93 -0.74
N ILE A 145 -13.08 -11.39 0.39
CA ILE A 145 -13.97 -10.66 1.31
C ILE A 145 -14.19 -9.25 0.80
N THR A 146 -13.14 -8.44 0.70
CA THR A 146 -13.22 -7.07 0.17
C THR A 146 -13.15 -7.04 -1.36
N SER A 147 -12.26 -7.86 -1.96
CA SER A 147 -11.96 -7.78 -3.38
C SER A 147 -13.08 -8.29 -4.29
N HIS A 148 -13.99 -9.14 -3.79
CA HIS A 148 -15.09 -9.74 -4.55
C HIS A 148 -16.47 -9.42 -3.98
N ALA A 149 -16.54 -8.58 -2.93
CA ALA A 149 -17.81 -8.03 -2.47
C ALA A 149 -18.33 -6.96 -3.44
N VAL A 150 -19.65 -6.84 -3.51
CA VAL A 150 -20.30 -5.74 -4.23
C VAL A 150 -20.68 -4.67 -3.22
N GLU A 151 -19.96 -3.57 -3.24
CA GLU A 151 -20.16 -2.44 -2.33
C GLU A 151 -20.38 -1.14 -3.11
N GLY A 152 -21.17 -0.22 -2.53
CA GLY A 152 -21.28 1.14 -3.05
C GLY A 152 -20.05 1.95 -2.68
N ILE A 153 -19.45 2.62 -3.67
CA ILE A 153 -18.27 3.49 -3.47
C ILE A 153 -18.63 4.92 -3.85
N GLU A 154 -18.26 5.86 -2.99
CA GLU A 154 -18.30 7.29 -3.31
C GLU A 154 -16.99 7.69 -3.99
N LEU A 155 -17.06 8.06 -5.26
CA LEU A 155 -15.89 8.54 -6.00
C LEU A 155 -15.70 10.04 -5.75
N PHE A 156 -14.46 10.45 -5.58
CA PHE A 156 -14.09 11.85 -5.48
C PHE A 156 -14.03 12.53 -6.84
N GLU A 157 -14.16 13.84 -6.86
CA GLU A 157 -13.95 14.65 -8.05
C GLU A 157 -12.48 14.54 -8.51
N ASP A 158 -12.25 14.20 -9.78
CA ASP A 158 -10.91 13.99 -10.35
C ASP A 158 -9.97 15.18 -10.11
N LYS A 159 -10.51 16.41 -10.21
CA LYS A 159 -9.72 17.61 -9.96
C LYS A 159 -9.21 17.67 -8.52
N LYS A 160 -10.04 17.33 -7.53
CA LYS A 160 -9.64 17.32 -6.11
C LYS A 160 -8.57 16.26 -5.84
N VAL A 161 -8.71 15.08 -6.46
CA VAL A 161 -7.73 14.00 -6.36
C VAL A 161 -6.40 14.45 -6.96
N LYS A 162 -6.43 15.03 -8.16
CA LYS A 162 -5.23 15.54 -8.82
C LYS A 162 -4.54 16.63 -7.99
N ASP A 163 -5.30 17.59 -7.48
CA ASP A 163 -4.78 18.69 -6.66
C ASP A 163 -4.16 18.17 -5.34
N PHE A 164 -4.78 17.17 -4.70
CA PHE A 164 -4.25 16.54 -3.48
C PHE A 164 -2.96 15.75 -3.73
N ILE A 165 -2.94 14.90 -4.76
CA ILE A 165 -1.75 14.12 -5.10
C ILE A 165 -0.60 15.03 -5.53
N GLY A 166 -0.90 16.06 -6.33
CA GLY A 166 0.10 16.98 -6.87
C GLY A 166 0.94 16.38 -7.99
N GLU A 167 1.93 17.15 -8.43
CA GLU A 167 2.90 16.70 -9.42
C GLU A 167 4.05 15.95 -8.73
N TYR A 168 4.47 14.84 -9.34
CA TYR A 168 5.63 14.08 -8.87
C TYR A 168 6.89 14.59 -9.56
N THR A 169 7.92 14.84 -8.78
CA THR A 169 9.26 15.17 -9.27
C THR A 169 10.28 14.31 -8.55
N ILE A 170 11.10 13.63 -9.32
CA ILE A 170 12.24 12.89 -8.78
C ILE A 170 13.44 13.84 -8.65
N GLU A 171 14.18 13.73 -7.56
CA GLU A 171 15.37 14.57 -7.32
C GLU A 171 16.57 14.12 -8.17
N HIS A 172 16.70 12.81 -8.33
CA HIS A 172 17.78 12.19 -9.09
C HIS A 172 17.17 11.19 -10.08
N SER A 173 17.08 11.57 -11.36
CA SER A 173 16.55 10.70 -12.41
C SER A 173 17.67 9.98 -13.16
N LEU A 174 17.49 8.69 -13.46
CA LEU A 174 18.38 7.96 -14.38
C LEU A 174 18.45 8.58 -15.80
N LEU A 175 17.46 9.42 -16.16
CA LEU A 175 17.41 10.09 -17.47
C LEU A 175 18.07 11.47 -17.46
N ASP A 176 18.55 11.95 -16.29
CA ASP A 176 19.29 13.20 -16.20
C ASP A 176 20.75 12.98 -16.63
N VAL A 177 21.03 13.26 -17.89
CA VAL A 177 22.39 13.09 -18.47
C VAL A 177 23.37 14.15 -18.02
N GLU A 178 22.90 15.29 -17.52
CA GLU A 178 23.75 16.37 -17.01
C GLU A 178 24.23 16.10 -15.57
N ASN A 179 23.41 15.36 -14.79
CA ASN A 179 23.73 14.94 -13.42
C ASN A 179 23.54 13.43 -13.28
N PRO A 180 24.43 12.61 -13.87
CA PRO A 180 24.26 11.17 -13.92
C PRO A 180 24.33 10.54 -12.52
N VAL A 181 23.38 9.63 -12.24
CA VAL A 181 23.29 8.87 -11.00
C VAL A 181 23.21 7.39 -11.28
N THR A 182 23.52 6.58 -10.27
CA THR A 182 23.29 5.13 -10.29
C THR A 182 22.36 4.73 -9.12
N TYR A 183 21.60 3.67 -9.34
CA TYR A 183 20.75 3.07 -8.31
C TYR A 183 21.21 1.64 -8.05
N GLY A 184 21.10 1.19 -6.79
CA GLY A 184 21.46 -0.17 -6.41
C GLY A 184 22.96 -0.46 -6.45
N PRO A 185 23.79 0.25 -5.69
CA PRO A 185 25.22 -0.01 -5.64
C PRO A 185 25.53 -1.37 -5.02
N LEU A 186 26.68 -1.94 -5.36
CA LEU A 186 27.27 -3.01 -4.57
C LEU A 186 27.94 -2.40 -3.33
N ASP A 187 27.27 -2.50 -2.18
CA ASP A 187 27.81 -2.06 -0.92
C ASP A 187 28.56 -3.19 -0.22
N LEU A 188 29.77 -2.89 0.21
CA LEU A 188 30.51 -3.70 1.16
C LEU A 188 30.36 -3.10 2.56
N GLN A 189 31.22 -3.50 3.49
CA GLN A 189 31.20 -3.00 4.88
C GLN A 189 31.38 -1.49 5.00
N ASP A 190 31.86 -0.81 3.97
CA ASP A 190 32.16 0.63 3.99
C ASP A 190 30.89 1.50 3.93
N PHE A 191 29.82 1.05 3.23
CA PHE A 191 28.63 1.87 2.97
C PHE A 191 27.30 1.17 3.22
N TYR A 192 27.27 -0.14 3.42
CA TYR A 192 26.04 -0.90 3.61
C TYR A 192 25.20 -0.39 4.80
N PHE A 193 25.85 -0.12 5.92
CA PHE A 193 25.18 0.38 7.12
C PHE A 193 24.55 1.76 6.87
N GLU A 194 25.25 2.67 6.23
CA GLU A 194 24.79 4.03 5.95
C GLU A 194 23.59 4.04 5.02
N HIS A 195 23.56 3.20 3.99
CA HIS A 195 22.40 3.09 3.10
C HIS A 195 21.20 2.45 3.83
N LYS A 196 21.39 1.41 4.62
CA LYS A 196 20.31 0.84 5.45
C LYS A 196 19.84 1.83 6.51
N ARG A 197 20.71 2.68 7.06
CA ARG A 197 20.31 3.74 7.99
C ARG A 197 19.41 4.78 7.34
N GLN A 198 19.66 5.16 6.09
CA GLN A 198 18.79 6.09 5.35
C GLN A 198 17.38 5.54 5.16
N GLU A 199 17.23 4.24 4.90
CA GLU A 199 15.93 3.57 4.82
C GLU A 199 15.20 3.59 6.19
N ALA A 200 15.93 3.29 7.27
CA ALA A 200 15.38 3.32 8.63
C ALA A 200 14.94 4.73 9.04
N ASP A 201 15.76 5.76 8.75
CA ASP A 201 15.41 7.17 9.01
C ASP A 201 14.17 7.60 8.24
N ALA A 202 13.99 7.12 7.00
CA ALA A 202 12.79 7.37 6.22
C ALA A 202 11.55 6.75 6.86
N MET A 203 11.65 5.54 7.38
CA MET A 203 10.55 4.86 8.07
C MET A 203 10.21 5.57 9.39
N GLU A 204 11.20 6.02 10.16
CA GLU A 204 11.00 6.85 11.36
C GLU A 204 10.31 8.19 11.01
N ASN A 205 10.67 8.81 9.88
CA ASN A 205 10.03 10.02 9.41
C ASN A 205 8.61 9.77 8.93
N ALA A 206 8.33 8.61 8.32
CA ALA A 206 6.98 8.24 7.90
C ALA A 206 5.98 8.29 9.07
N LEU A 207 6.36 7.78 10.25
CA LEU A 207 5.51 7.85 11.45
C LEU A 207 5.17 9.29 11.87
N LYS A 208 6.06 10.25 11.60
CA LYS A 208 5.84 11.67 11.94
C LYS A 208 5.04 12.40 10.88
N VAL A 209 5.21 12.04 9.62
CA VAL A 209 4.65 12.76 8.45
C VAL A 209 3.26 12.26 8.09
N ILE A 210 3.03 10.94 8.14
CA ILE A 210 1.76 10.33 7.72
C ILE A 210 0.53 10.94 8.41
N PRO A 211 0.51 11.18 9.75
CA PRO A 211 -0.63 11.83 10.38
C PRO A 211 -1.00 13.17 9.73
N GLY A 212 0.00 13.99 9.38
CA GLY A 212 -0.23 15.27 8.70
C GLY A 212 -0.81 15.11 7.29
N VAL A 213 -0.35 14.11 6.53
CA VAL A 213 -0.91 13.78 5.20
C VAL A 213 -2.35 13.30 5.32
N LEU A 214 -2.66 12.45 6.32
CA LEU A 214 -4.03 12.00 6.57
C LEU A 214 -4.94 13.13 7.02
N ASP A 215 -4.45 14.09 7.82
CA ASP A 215 -5.20 15.30 8.19
C ASP A 215 -5.52 16.18 6.97
N GLU A 216 -4.57 16.34 6.03
CA GLU A 216 -4.80 17.03 4.77
C GLU A 216 -5.85 16.28 3.93
N PHE A 217 -5.74 14.95 3.81
CA PHE A 217 -6.71 14.10 3.14
C PHE A 217 -8.12 14.27 3.73
N ASN A 218 -8.22 14.18 5.06
CA ASN A 218 -9.48 14.30 5.79
C ASN A 218 -10.16 15.66 5.56
N LYS A 219 -9.38 16.73 5.58
CA LYS A 219 -9.90 18.09 5.29
C LYS A 219 -10.35 18.25 3.84
N THR A 220 -9.58 17.67 2.89
CA THR A 220 -9.86 17.79 1.45
C THR A 220 -11.12 17.03 1.04
N PHE A 221 -11.29 15.81 1.57
CA PHE A 221 -12.34 14.89 1.12
C PHE A 221 -13.47 14.69 2.14
N GLY A 222 -13.40 15.31 3.32
CA GLY A 222 -14.43 15.18 4.36
C GLY A 222 -14.46 13.80 5.01
N LYS A 223 -13.32 13.15 5.13
CA LYS A 223 -13.16 11.79 5.67
C LYS A 223 -12.50 11.80 7.07
N LYS A 224 -12.25 10.62 7.63
CA LYS A 224 -11.64 10.45 8.97
C LYS A 224 -10.60 9.31 8.95
N HIS A 225 -9.60 9.42 8.10
CA HIS A 225 -8.49 8.47 8.11
C HIS A 225 -7.57 8.71 9.30
N VAL A 226 -7.11 7.62 9.90
CA VAL A 226 -6.21 7.59 11.05
C VAL A 226 -5.20 6.45 10.87
N ILE A 227 -4.10 6.48 11.62
CA ILE A 227 -3.10 5.40 11.59
C ILE A 227 -3.57 4.15 12.35
N GLN A 228 -4.49 4.30 13.29
CA GLN A 228 -5.17 3.23 14.03
C GLN A 228 -6.57 3.69 14.42
N GLU A 229 -7.52 2.77 14.44
CA GLU A 229 -8.88 3.02 14.88
C GLU A 229 -9.11 2.41 16.26
N GLU A 230 -9.63 3.25 17.18
CA GLU A 230 -10.03 2.85 18.52
C GLU A 230 -11.56 2.82 18.61
N TYR A 231 -12.14 1.64 18.71
CA TYR A 231 -13.59 1.48 18.79
C TYR A 231 -14.00 1.04 20.18
N LYS A 232 -14.70 1.93 20.93
CA LYS A 232 -15.18 1.68 22.32
C LYS A 232 -14.07 1.21 23.27
N LEU A 233 -12.84 1.74 23.13
CA LEU A 233 -11.70 1.37 23.98
C LEU A 233 -11.61 2.16 25.28
N SER A 234 -12.15 3.36 25.37
CA SER A 234 -11.91 4.31 26.49
C SER A 234 -12.25 3.76 27.89
N ASP A 235 -13.21 2.83 27.98
CA ASP A 235 -13.65 2.18 29.23
C ASP A 235 -13.59 0.65 29.14
N ALA A 236 -12.89 0.12 28.13
CA ALA A 236 -12.81 -1.31 27.89
C ALA A 236 -11.89 -2.01 28.91
N GLU A 237 -12.32 -3.16 29.40
CA GLU A 237 -11.53 -4.09 30.22
C GLU A 237 -10.92 -5.20 29.37
N ILE A 238 -11.47 -5.42 28.17
CA ILE A 238 -11.01 -6.38 27.17
C ILE A 238 -10.87 -5.65 25.83
N ALA A 239 -9.74 -5.81 25.17
CA ALA A 239 -9.50 -5.28 23.82
C ALA A 239 -9.31 -6.39 22.81
N ILE A 240 -10.02 -6.31 21.68
CA ILE A 240 -9.80 -7.16 20.51
C ILE A 240 -8.89 -6.37 19.56
N VAL A 241 -7.83 -7.01 19.06
CA VAL A 241 -6.94 -6.41 18.04
C VAL A 241 -7.10 -7.15 16.73
N VAL A 242 -7.49 -6.47 15.66
CA VAL A 242 -7.72 -7.07 14.34
C VAL A 242 -7.24 -6.16 13.21
N LEU A 243 -6.91 -6.75 12.07
CA LEU A 243 -6.59 -6.05 10.84
C LEU A 243 -7.76 -6.14 9.84
N SER A 244 -7.79 -5.20 8.90
CA SER A 244 -8.54 -5.26 7.66
C SER A 244 -10.05 -5.53 7.85
N SER A 245 -10.68 -6.30 6.98
CA SER A 245 -12.15 -6.51 6.93
C SER A 245 -12.74 -7.16 8.19
N THR A 246 -11.95 -7.93 8.94
CA THR A 246 -12.40 -8.54 10.19
C THR A 246 -12.88 -7.50 11.21
N ALA A 247 -12.39 -6.26 11.11
CA ALA A 247 -12.80 -5.18 12.01
C ALA A 247 -14.30 -4.88 11.92
N GLY A 248 -14.91 -4.91 10.73
CA GLY A 248 -16.34 -4.68 10.55
C GLY A 248 -17.19 -5.69 11.32
N THR A 249 -16.87 -6.99 11.19
CA THR A 249 -17.54 -8.06 11.96
C THR A 249 -17.29 -7.91 13.46
N ALA A 250 -16.05 -7.61 13.86
CA ALA A 250 -15.69 -7.44 15.26
C ALA A 250 -16.42 -6.26 15.92
N LYS A 251 -16.60 -5.14 15.22
CA LYS A 251 -17.39 -3.99 15.69
C LYS A 251 -18.84 -4.40 16.02
N THR A 252 -19.46 -5.20 15.17
CA THR A 252 -20.84 -5.71 15.42
C THR A 252 -20.87 -6.56 16.69
N VAL A 253 -19.91 -7.47 16.88
CA VAL A 253 -19.82 -8.30 18.08
C VAL A 253 -19.52 -7.47 19.32
N VAL A 254 -18.66 -6.46 19.23
CA VAL A 254 -18.40 -5.51 20.32
C VAL A 254 -19.70 -4.82 20.74
N ASP A 255 -20.52 -4.40 19.79
CA ASP A 255 -21.81 -3.74 20.08
C ASP A 255 -22.78 -4.68 20.80
N GLU A 256 -22.91 -5.92 20.36
CA GLU A 256 -23.74 -6.93 21.01
C GLU A 256 -23.27 -7.25 22.43
N LEU A 257 -21.97 -7.39 22.64
CA LEU A 257 -21.40 -7.66 23.96
C LEU A 257 -21.58 -6.47 24.91
N ARG A 258 -21.41 -5.24 24.40
CA ARG A 258 -21.66 -4.01 25.16
C ARG A 258 -23.12 -3.90 25.61
N GLN A 259 -24.08 -4.29 24.78
CA GLN A 259 -25.49 -4.35 25.15
C GLN A 259 -25.75 -5.35 26.31
N LYS A 260 -24.90 -6.38 26.42
CA LYS A 260 -24.94 -7.38 27.52
C LYS A 260 -24.10 -6.95 28.75
N GLY A 261 -23.58 -5.73 28.77
CA GLY A 261 -22.81 -5.17 29.89
C GLY A 261 -21.32 -5.56 29.92
N VAL A 262 -20.80 -6.20 28.86
CA VAL A 262 -19.37 -6.55 28.77
C VAL A 262 -18.58 -5.34 28.27
N LYS A 263 -17.58 -4.91 29.02
CA LYS A 263 -16.70 -3.79 28.64
C LYS A 263 -15.60 -4.24 27.70
N VAL A 264 -15.96 -4.47 26.45
CA VAL A 264 -15.06 -4.85 25.37
C VAL A 264 -14.92 -3.71 24.38
N GLY A 265 -13.73 -3.54 23.81
CA GLY A 265 -13.44 -2.60 22.73
C GLY A 265 -12.60 -3.24 21.64
N LEU A 266 -12.30 -2.50 20.58
CA LEU A 266 -11.52 -2.98 19.46
C LEU A 266 -10.45 -1.95 19.10
N LEU A 267 -9.24 -2.43 18.86
CA LEU A 267 -8.14 -1.71 18.23
C LEU A 267 -7.91 -2.27 16.83
N ARG A 268 -8.00 -1.41 15.82
CA ARG A 268 -7.66 -1.76 14.44
C ARG A 268 -6.41 -0.98 14.03
N PRO A 269 -5.22 -1.60 14.00
CA PRO A 269 -4.09 -1.02 13.29
C PRO A 269 -4.42 -0.88 11.81
N ILE A 270 -4.12 0.27 11.22
CA ILE A 270 -4.33 0.56 9.79
C ILE A 270 -2.97 0.69 9.12
N LEU A 271 -2.07 1.41 9.76
CA LEU A 271 -0.69 1.58 9.33
C LEU A 271 0.20 0.55 10.03
N PHE A 272 1.01 -0.14 9.23
CA PHE A 272 1.96 -1.12 9.71
C PHE A 272 3.33 -0.90 9.08
#